data_d1df82b951682a3b0fea99a6c0ac4414
#
_entry.id   d1df82b951682a3b0fea99a6c0ac4414
#
_cell.length_a   1.000
_cell.length_b   1.000
_cell.length_c   1.000
_cell.angle_alpha   90.00
_cell.angle_beta   90.00
_cell.angle_gamma   90.00
#
_symmetry.space_group_name_H-M   'P 1'
#
loop_
_entity.id
_entity.type
_entity.pdbx_description
1 polymer ?
#
loop_
_entity_poly.entity_id
_entity_poly.type
_entity_poly.pdbx_seq_one_letter_code
_entity_poly.pdbx_strand_id
1 'polypeptide(L)'
;MTKSLVRRASTALSPLVFLIASTAPAYAKEAPARAAAPAAVNPQSEAAKAWNFAPSDVPVDSNIVFGVLPNGMKYALLKNSTPKDSVVLRMRFAVGSFAEAEDQRGLAHFLEHMAFNGSKGVPEGEMIKLLERKGLAFGADTNASTGFDETIYKLDLPNASDDLIDTGLMLMRETGSELTIDPAAVDRERGIILSERRARDTYQLRNLIDQLDFQMKGMTVANRIPVGTEEVIKTAPAARLRDLYDRYYRPERATLV
;
A
#
# COMPACT_ATOMS: atom_id res chain seq x y z
N MET A 1 57.09 -8.08 -41.29
CA MET A 1 56.13 -8.83 -42.13
C MET A 1 56.11 -10.26 -41.62
N THR A 2 55.02 -10.80 -41.42
CA THR A 2 54.48 -12.16 -41.20
C THR A 2 53.79 -12.33 -39.85
N LYS A 3 52.43 -12.34 -39.97
CA LYS A 3 51.47 -12.63 -38.89
C LYS A 3 51.43 -14.15 -38.67
N SER A 4 51.62 -14.59 -37.42
CA SER A 4 51.38 -15.98 -37.00
C SER A 4 50.03 -16.10 -36.36
N LEU A 5 49.14 -16.89 -36.96
CA LEU A 5 47.84 -17.31 -36.42
C LEU A 5 48.06 -18.43 -35.37
N VAL A 6 47.70 -18.19 -34.15
CA VAL A 6 47.56 -19.26 -33.13
C VAL A 6 46.11 -19.66 -33.04
N ARG A 7 45.77 -20.85 -33.53
CA ARG A 7 44.47 -21.53 -33.31
C ARG A 7 44.40 -22.04 -31.87
N ARG A 8 43.46 -21.60 -31.10
CA ARG A 8 43.06 -22.23 -29.83
C ARG A 8 41.97 -23.26 -30.07
N ALA A 9 42.29 -24.51 -29.71
CA ALA A 9 41.30 -25.59 -29.67
C ALA A 9 40.40 -25.44 -28.44
N SER A 10 39.10 -25.40 -28.65
CA SER A 10 38.11 -25.49 -27.58
C SER A 10 37.78 -26.96 -27.32
N THR A 11 38.15 -27.42 -26.15
CA THR A 11 37.66 -28.71 -25.60
C THR A 11 36.33 -28.45 -24.88
N ALA A 12 35.26 -29.02 -25.44
CA ALA A 12 33.95 -29.03 -24.83
C ALA A 12 33.93 -30.05 -23.67
N LEU A 13 33.76 -29.58 -22.45
CA LEU A 13 33.33 -30.42 -21.33
C LEU A 13 31.80 -30.38 -21.26
N SER A 14 31.17 -31.54 -21.43
CA SER A 14 29.77 -31.75 -21.12
C SER A 14 29.52 -31.75 -19.61
N PRO A 15 28.58 -30.99 -19.09
CA PRO A 15 28.16 -31.17 -17.71
C PRO A 15 27.15 -32.31 -17.59
N LEU A 16 27.48 -33.25 -16.73
CA LEU A 16 26.61 -34.33 -16.27
C LEU A 16 25.47 -33.73 -15.47
N VAL A 17 24.25 -33.81 -15.99
CA VAL A 17 23.02 -33.34 -15.29
C VAL A 17 22.64 -34.42 -14.25
N PHE A 18 22.86 -34.14 -12.96
CA PHE A 18 22.26 -34.88 -11.88
C PHE A 18 20.81 -34.43 -11.69
N LEU A 19 19.88 -35.28 -12.09
CA LEU A 19 18.46 -35.11 -11.82
C LEU A 19 18.19 -35.48 -10.35
N ILE A 20 18.17 -34.50 -9.46
CA ILE A 20 17.67 -34.71 -8.09
C ILE A 20 16.16 -34.44 -8.14
N ALA A 21 15.37 -35.51 -8.11
CA ALA A 21 13.92 -35.44 -7.91
C ALA A 21 13.65 -35.05 -6.46
N SER A 22 13.41 -33.74 -6.20
CA SER A 22 12.89 -33.30 -4.92
C SER A 22 11.36 -33.41 -4.96
N THR A 23 10.83 -34.38 -4.23
CA THR A 23 9.40 -34.45 -3.92
C THR A 23 9.06 -33.37 -2.89
N ALA A 24 8.62 -32.20 -3.37
CA ALA A 24 7.98 -31.23 -2.50
C ALA A 24 6.58 -31.71 -2.14
N PRO A 25 6.14 -31.65 -0.87
CA PRO A 25 4.77 -31.97 -0.52
C PRO A 25 3.85 -30.91 -1.12
N ALA A 26 2.89 -31.35 -1.93
CA ALA A 26 1.84 -30.52 -2.47
C ALA A 26 0.92 -30.06 -1.32
N TYR A 27 1.12 -28.87 -0.81
CA TYR A 27 0.12 -28.15 -0.03
C TYR A 27 -0.92 -27.56 -0.99
N ALA A 28 -1.78 -28.41 -1.52
CA ALA A 28 -3.04 -27.97 -2.10
C ALA A 28 -3.98 -27.58 -0.96
N LYS A 29 -3.89 -26.35 -0.48
CA LYS A 29 -4.94 -25.76 0.33
C LYS A 29 -6.08 -25.45 -0.63
N GLU A 30 -7.20 -26.14 -0.51
CA GLU A 30 -8.43 -25.79 -1.24
C GLU A 30 -8.73 -24.31 -1.00
N ALA A 31 -8.78 -23.54 -2.08
CA ALA A 31 -9.24 -22.17 -2.02
C ALA A 31 -10.69 -22.17 -1.52
N PRO A 32 -11.06 -21.32 -0.55
CA PRO A 32 -12.45 -21.23 -0.11
C PRO A 32 -13.32 -20.84 -1.31
N ALA A 33 -14.46 -21.55 -1.45
CA ALA A 33 -15.42 -21.30 -2.52
C ALA A 33 -15.74 -19.78 -2.58
N ARG A 34 -15.56 -19.20 -3.78
CA ARG A 34 -15.80 -17.77 -4.03
C ARG A 34 -17.25 -17.45 -3.66
N ALA A 35 -17.43 -16.57 -2.66
CA ALA A 35 -18.76 -16.09 -2.30
C ALA A 35 -19.42 -15.41 -3.52
N ALA A 36 -20.72 -15.65 -3.71
CA ALA A 36 -21.48 -15.00 -4.77
C ALA A 36 -21.29 -13.47 -4.71
N ALA A 37 -21.12 -12.82 -5.87
CA ALA A 37 -20.98 -11.37 -5.94
C ALA A 37 -22.16 -10.70 -5.21
N PRO A 38 -21.90 -9.70 -4.36
CA PRO A 38 -22.99 -9.01 -3.65
C PRO A 38 -23.91 -8.35 -4.67
N ALA A 39 -25.23 -8.45 -4.43
CA ALA A 39 -26.24 -7.81 -5.25
C ALA A 39 -26.03 -6.27 -5.22
N ALA A 40 -26.27 -5.62 -6.36
CA ALA A 40 -26.21 -4.16 -6.46
C ALA A 40 -27.04 -3.50 -5.35
N VAL A 41 -26.44 -2.60 -4.61
CA VAL A 41 -27.05 -2.00 -3.44
C VAL A 41 -28.00 -0.89 -3.88
N ASN A 42 -29.29 -1.01 -3.53
CA ASN A 42 -30.23 0.10 -3.64
C ASN A 42 -29.70 1.29 -2.81
N PRO A 43 -29.64 2.54 -3.33
CA PRO A 43 -29.18 3.72 -2.59
C PRO A 43 -29.90 3.97 -1.26
N GLN A 44 -31.08 3.38 -1.05
CA GLN A 44 -31.84 3.42 0.21
C GLN A 44 -31.54 2.27 1.18
N SER A 45 -30.59 1.39 0.83
CA SER A 45 -30.22 0.24 1.65
C SER A 45 -29.33 0.62 2.84
N GLU A 46 -29.12 -0.35 3.75
CA GLU A 46 -28.22 -0.21 4.91
C GLU A 46 -26.79 0.20 4.51
N ALA A 47 -26.32 -0.22 3.33
CA ALA A 47 -25.02 0.18 2.80
C ALA A 47 -24.98 1.68 2.47
N ALA A 48 -26.04 2.24 1.86
CA ALA A 48 -26.12 3.67 1.59
C ALA A 48 -26.12 4.50 2.88
N LYS A 49 -26.77 4.02 3.94
CA LYS A 49 -26.71 4.64 5.27
C LYS A 49 -25.31 4.60 5.87
N ALA A 50 -24.63 3.47 5.75
CA ALA A 50 -23.27 3.31 6.26
C ALA A 50 -22.24 4.18 5.51
N TRP A 51 -22.50 4.49 4.24
CA TRP A 51 -21.70 5.42 3.44
C TRP A 51 -22.02 6.89 3.74
N ASN A 52 -23.05 7.15 4.56
CA ASN A 52 -23.47 8.47 5.00
C ASN A 52 -23.63 9.46 3.82
N PHE A 53 -24.28 9.01 2.75
CA PHE A 53 -24.65 9.90 1.65
C PHE A 53 -25.65 10.93 2.19
N ALA A 54 -25.16 12.16 2.39
CA ALA A 54 -26.03 13.26 2.78
C ALA A 54 -27.12 13.47 1.70
N PRO A 55 -28.32 13.94 2.08
CA PRO A 55 -29.29 14.40 1.10
C PRO A 55 -28.64 15.39 0.14
N SER A 56 -28.61 15.06 -1.14
CA SER A 56 -27.96 15.83 -2.19
C SER A 56 -28.85 15.83 -3.43
N ASP A 57 -28.81 16.89 -4.21
CA ASP A 57 -29.40 16.97 -5.55
C ASP A 57 -28.54 16.28 -6.62
N VAL A 58 -27.31 15.84 -6.24
CA VAL A 58 -26.44 15.03 -7.08
C VAL A 58 -26.79 13.56 -6.84
N PRO A 59 -27.32 12.83 -7.83
CA PRO A 59 -27.64 11.42 -7.68
C PRO A 59 -26.37 10.59 -7.55
N VAL A 60 -26.45 9.52 -6.75
CA VAL A 60 -25.39 8.52 -6.66
C VAL A 60 -25.30 7.77 -8.00
N ASP A 61 -24.10 7.53 -8.52
CA ASP A 61 -23.90 6.76 -9.74
C ASP A 61 -24.40 5.32 -9.54
N SER A 62 -25.40 4.92 -10.32
CA SER A 62 -26.03 3.61 -10.23
C SER A 62 -25.12 2.46 -10.74
N ASN A 63 -24.02 2.78 -11.42
CA ASN A 63 -23.03 1.79 -11.85
C ASN A 63 -22.07 1.37 -10.74
N ILE A 64 -22.03 2.11 -9.63
CA ILE A 64 -21.17 1.81 -8.50
C ILE A 64 -21.93 0.90 -7.52
N VAL A 65 -21.34 -0.24 -7.20
CA VAL A 65 -21.83 -1.13 -6.14
C VAL A 65 -21.16 -0.74 -4.83
N PHE A 66 -21.94 -0.15 -3.92
CA PHE A 66 -21.49 0.18 -2.58
C PHE A 66 -21.83 -0.93 -1.60
N GLY A 67 -20.93 -1.22 -0.65
CA GLY A 67 -21.18 -2.21 0.38
C GLY A 67 -20.38 -1.98 1.66
N VAL A 68 -20.74 -2.76 2.68
CA VAL A 68 -20.04 -2.80 3.96
C VAL A 68 -19.88 -4.26 4.36
N LEU A 69 -18.67 -4.66 4.71
CA LEU A 69 -18.41 -5.99 5.24
C LEU A 69 -18.89 -6.10 6.71
N PRO A 70 -19.11 -7.33 7.23
CA PRO A 70 -19.55 -7.52 8.62
C PRO A 70 -18.64 -6.90 9.67
N ASN A 71 -17.34 -6.69 9.35
CA ASN A 71 -16.36 -6.05 10.22
C ASN A 71 -16.37 -4.50 10.13
N GLY A 72 -17.27 -3.91 9.34
CA GLY A 72 -17.42 -2.47 9.17
C GLY A 72 -16.60 -1.87 8.02
N MET A 73 -15.74 -2.65 7.32
CA MET A 73 -14.99 -2.15 6.17
C MET A 73 -15.93 -1.82 5.02
N LYS A 74 -15.77 -0.63 4.44
CA LYS A 74 -16.53 -0.18 3.28
C LYS A 74 -15.86 -0.60 1.98
N TYR A 75 -16.67 -0.83 0.94
CA TYR A 75 -16.13 -1.04 -0.40
C TYR A 75 -17.01 -0.39 -1.46
N ALA A 76 -16.40 0.05 -2.56
CA ALA A 76 -17.07 0.54 -3.75
C ALA A 76 -16.51 -0.15 -4.98
N LEU A 77 -17.36 -0.74 -5.83
CA LEU A 77 -16.96 -1.45 -7.02
C LEU A 77 -17.58 -0.78 -8.24
N LEU A 78 -16.74 -0.39 -9.18
CA LEU A 78 -17.16 0.16 -10.48
C LEU A 78 -16.64 -0.74 -11.60
N LYS A 79 -17.56 -1.31 -12.39
CA LYS A 79 -17.20 -1.99 -13.61
C LYS A 79 -17.01 -0.96 -14.72
N ASN A 80 -15.79 -0.89 -15.25
CA ASN A 80 -15.48 -0.06 -16.42
C ASN A 80 -14.65 -0.85 -17.45
N SER A 81 -14.40 -0.27 -18.61
CA SER A 81 -13.67 -0.90 -19.71
C SER A 81 -12.38 -0.17 -20.11
N THR A 82 -11.93 0.78 -19.27
CA THR A 82 -10.77 1.61 -19.58
C THR A 82 -9.90 1.78 -18.34
N PRO A 83 -8.65 1.27 -18.37
CA PRO A 83 -8.05 0.43 -19.42
C PRO A 83 -8.70 -0.95 -19.53
N LYS A 84 -8.67 -1.53 -20.73
CA LYS A 84 -9.27 -2.85 -20.97
C LYS A 84 -8.53 -3.93 -20.16
N ASP A 85 -9.30 -4.86 -19.60
CA ASP A 85 -8.82 -6.04 -18.89
C ASP A 85 -7.93 -5.75 -17.66
N SER A 86 -7.88 -4.51 -17.16
CA SER A 86 -7.15 -4.13 -15.96
C SER A 86 -8.05 -4.02 -14.73
N VAL A 87 -7.44 -4.08 -13.54
CA VAL A 87 -8.13 -3.82 -12.27
C VAL A 87 -7.33 -2.79 -11.45
N VAL A 88 -8.03 -1.82 -10.92
CA VAL A 88 -7.46 -0.78 -10.05
C VAL A 88 -7.95 -1.04 -8.62
N LEU A 89 -7.02 -1.25 -7.70
CA LEU A 89 -7.32 -1.40 -6.27
C LEU A 89 -6.81 -0.18 -5.51
N ARG A 90 -7.67 0.36 -4.63
CA ARG A 90 -7.32 1.46 -3.73
C ARG A 90 -7.84 1.13 -2.33
N MET A 91 -6.90 0.95 -1.39
CA MET A 91 -7.24 0.80 0.03
C MET A 91 -6.94 2.12 0.73
N ARG A 92 -8.00 2.79 1.18
CA ARG A 92 -7.94 4.04 1.93
C ARG A 92 -8.18 3.79 3.41
N PHE A 93 -7.30 4.31 4.25
CA PHE A 93 -7.54 4.45 5.69
C PHE A 93 -7.81 5.91 6.03
N ALA A 94 -8.85 6.17 6.82
CA ALA A 94 -9.18 7.50 7.33
C ALA A 94 -8.23 7.87 8.48
N VAL A 95 -6.96 7.99 8.15
CA VAL A 95 -5.86 8.41 9.02
C VAL A 95 -4.76 9.06 8.18
N GLY A 96 -4.29 10.20 8.61
CA GLY A 96 -3.17 10.93 8.03
C GLY A 96 -2.51 11.77 9.13
N SER A 97 -1.74 12.76 8.75
CA SER A 97 -0.95 13.55 9.70
C SER A 97 -1.78 14.36 10.70
N PHE A 98 -3.06 14.63 10.43
CA PHE A 98 -3.94 15.29 11.42
C PHE A 98 -4.25 14.41 12.64
N ALA A 99 -4.12 13.09 12.52
CA ALA A 99 -4.33 12.18 13.62
C ALA A 99 -3.13 12.07 14.58
N GLU A 100 -1.99 12.67 14.21
CA GLU A 100 -0.74 12.61 14.96
C GLU A 100 -0.76 13.58 16.16
N ALA A 101 -0.23 13.12 17.31
CA ALA A 101 0.15 13.99 18.40
C ALA A 101 1.47 14.73 18.07
N GLU A 102 1.87 15.68 18.91
CA GLU A 102 3.11 16.44 18.69
C GLU A 102 4.36 15.55 18.61
N ASP A 103 4.42 14.52 19.42
CA ASP A 103 5.49 13.51 19.47
C ASP A 103 5.34 12.40 18.43
N GLN A 104 4.37 12.54 17.48
CA GLN A 104 4.09 11.56 16.44
C GLN A 104 4.20 12.16 15.03
N ARG A 105 4.64 13.41 14.90
CA ARG A 105 4.68 14.14 13.60
C ARG A 105 5.55 13.44 12.58
N GLY A 106 4.91 12.87 11.55
CA GLY A 106 5.52 12.09 10.47
C GLY A 106 5.35 10.58 10.61
N LEU A 107 4.74 10.08 11.68
CA LEU A 107 4.58 8.63 11.89
C LEU A 107 3.50 8.02 10.98
N ALA A 108 2.51 8.77 10.53
CA ALA A 108 1.54 8.29 9.55
C ALA A 108 2.22 7.97 8.20
N HIS A 109 3.12 8.85 7.75
CA HIS A 109 3.94 8.62 6.56
C HIS A 109 4.98 7.51 6.80
N PHE A 110 5.60 7.47 7.98
CA PHE A 110 6.50 6.38 8.33
C PHE A 110 5.79 5.02 8.30
N LEU A 111 4.56 4.96 8.82
CA LEU A 111 3.75 3.75 8.80
C LEU A 111 3.38 3.32 7.38
N GLU A 112 3.15 4.27 6.47
CA GLU A 112 2.97 4.00 5.05
C GLU A 112 4.15 3.21 4.48
N HIS A 113 5.39 3.63 4.75
CA HIS A 113 6.61 2.92 4.35
C HIS A 113 6.68 1.52 4.96
N MET A 114 6.30 1.38 6.23
CA MET A 114 6.33 0.08 6.91
C MET A 114 5.37 -0.94 6.31
N ALA A 115 4.35 -0.53 5.56
CA ALA A 115 3.47 -1.42 4.83
C ALA A 115 4.18 -2.26 3.75
N PHE A 116 5.34 -1.80 3.29
CA PHE A 116 6.19 -2.50 2.32
C PHE A 116 7.33 -3.28 3.00
N ASN A 117 7.48 -3.15 4.31
CA ASN A 117 8.58 -3.69 5.10
C ASN A 117 8.19 -4.95 5.92
N GLY A 118 7.18 -5.67 5.46
CA GLY A 118 6.82 -6.98 5.98
C GLY A 118 5.54 -7.02 6.79
N SER A 119 4.85 -8.13 6.61
CA SER A 119 3.65 -8.51 7.33
C SER A 119 3.74 -9.99 7.73
N LYS A 120 2.73 -10.47 8.47
CA LYS A 120 2.68 -11.85 8.94
C LYS A 120 2.69 -12.87 7.81
N GLY A 121 1.96 -12.58 6.71
CA GLY A 121 1.87 -13.47 5.55
C GLY A 121 2.89 -13.18 4.46
N VAL A 122 3.52 -12.00 4.47
CA VAL A 122 4.48 -11.56 3.45
C VAL A 122 5.72 -10.98 4.14
N PRO A 123 6.81 -11.76 4.28
CA PRO A 123 8.02 -11.30 4.91
C PRO A 123 8.63 -10.07 4.22
N GLU A 124 9.46 -9.32 4.96
CA GLU A 124 10.20 -8.18 4.44
C GLU A 124 10.96 -8.52 3.14
N GLY A 125 10.86 -7.64 2.14
CA GLY A 125 11.49 -7.81 0.83
C GLY A 125 10.78 -8.80 -0.11
N GLU A 126 9.76 -9.53 0.34
CA GLU A 126 9.03 -10.48 -0.51
C GLU A 126 7.83 -9.83 -1.24
N MET A 127 7.25 -8.76 -0.73
CA MET A 127 6.12 -8.09 -1.39
C MET A 127 6.50 -7.60 -2.80
N ILE A 128 7.62 -6.89 -2.92
CA ILE A 128 8.09 -6.36 -4.21
C ILE A 128 8.40 -7.51 -5.17
N LYS A 129 9.12 -8.53 -4.72
CA LYS A 129 9.42 -9.71 -5.53
C LYS A 129 8.16 -10.48 -5.97
N LEU A 130 7.15 -10.55 -5.09
CA LEU A 130 5.86 -11.16 -5.42
C LEU A 130 5.17 -10.38 -6.54
N LEU A 131 5.12 -9.06 -6.43
CA LEU A 131 4.54 -8.18 -7.42
C LEU A 131 5.29 -8.24 -8.76
N GLU A 132 6.63 -8.21 -8.73
CA GLU A 132 7.47 -8.35 -9.94
C GLU A 132 7.25 -9.69 -10.65
N ARG A 133 7.15 -10.80 -9.90
CA ARG A 133 6.81 -12.11 -10.47
C ARG A 133 5.42 -12.14 -11.14
N LYS A 134 4.54 -11.25 -10.73
CA LYS A 134 3.19 -11.07 -11.31
C LYS A 134 3.16 -10.00 -12.40
N GLY A 135 4.31 -9.44 -12.78
CA GLY A 135 4.42 -8.45 -13.86
C GLY A 135 4.13 -7.02 -13.45
N LEU A 136 4.10 -6.70 -12.14
CA LEU A 136 3.91 -5.35 -11.63
C LEU A 136 5.25 -4.71 -11.27
N ALA A 137 5.38 -3.42 -11.52
CA ALA A 137 6.54 -2.62 -11.17
C ALA A 137 6.27 -1.76 -9.92
N PHE A 138 7.19 -1.80 -8.95
CA PHE A 138 7.12 -0.90 -7.80
C PHE A 138 7.27 0.56 -8.24
N GLY A 139 6.45 1.45 -7.70
CA GLY A 139 6.41 2.87 -8.04
C GLY A 139 5.48 3.21 -9.20
N ALA A 140 5.37 2.34 -10.22
CA ALA A 140 4.44 2.51 -11.34
C ALA A 140 3.08 1.88 -11.05
N ASP A 141 3.04 0.58 -10.77
CA ASP A 141 1.81 -0.19 -10.58
C ASP A 141 1.42 -0.37 -9.11
N THR A 142 2.37 -0.21 -8.20
CA THR A 142 2.13 -0.19 -6.75
C THR A 142 2.77 1.03 -6.12
N ASN A 143 2.02 1.71 -5.28
CA ASN A 143 2.45 2.92 -4.58
C ASN A 143 1.55 3.17 -3.38
N ALA A 144 1.94 4.15 -2.54
CA ALA A 144 1.10 4.65 -1.48
C ALA A 144 1.23 6.17 -1.35
N SER A 145 0.38 6.77 -0.57
CA SER A 145 0.45 8.21 -0.29
C SER A 145 -0.23 8.52 1.05
N THR A 146 0.43 9.36 1.85
CA THR A 146 -0.11 9.89 3.09
C THR A 146 -0.46 11.36 2.93
N GLY A 147 -1.72 11.69 3.19
CA GLY A 147 -2.25 13.05 3.26
C GLY A 147 -2.42 13.55 4.69
N PHE A 148 -3.21 14.61 4.84
CA PHE A 148 -3.57 15.15 6.15
C PHE A 148 -4.55 14.25 6.91
N ASP A 149 -5.54 13.69 6.23
CA ASP A 149 -6.68 12.95 6.79
C ASP A 149 -6.80 11.51 6.27
N GLU A 150 -5.92 11.11 5.36
CA GLU A 150 -5.98 9.78 4.75
C GLU A 150 -4.60 9.22 4.41
N THR A 151 -4.52 7.90 4.38
CA THR A 151 -3.43 7.13 3.76
C THR A 151 -4.03 6.18 2.74
N ILE A 152 -3.52 6.18 1.51
CA ILE A 152 -4.04 5.38 0.39
C ILE A 152 -2.94 4.47 -0.14
N TYR A 153 -3.23 3.16 -0.18
CA TYR A 153 -2.42 2.15 -0.85
C TYR A 153 -3.02 1.84 -2.23
N LYS A 154 -2.17 1.81 -3.24
CA LYS A 154 -2.54 1.72 -4.65
C LYS A 154 -1.93 0.48 -5.27
N LEU A 155 -2.73 -0.23 -6.06
CA LEU A 155 -2.28 -1.38 -6.83
C LEU A 155 -3.05 -1.41 -8.14
N ASP A 156 -2.33 -1.27 -9.25
CA ASP A 156 -2.87 -1.29 -10.61
C ASP A 156 -2.51 -2.62 -11.24
N LEU A 157 -3.50 -3.52 -11.36
CA LEU A 157 -3.30 -4.86 -11.88
C LEU A 157 -3.41 -4.83 -13.41
N PRO A 158 -2.40 -5.34 -14.14
CA PRO A 158 -2.38 -5.28 -15.59
C PRO A 158 -3.42 -6.18 -16.27
N ASN A 159 -4.01 -7.12 -15.53
CA ASN A 159 -5.10 -7.96 -15.99
C ASN A 159 -6.04 -8.36 -14.86
N ALA A 160 -7.24 -8.84 -15.20
CA ALA A 160 -8.30 -9.22 -14.28
C ALA A 160 -8.32 -10.73 -14.00
N SER A 161 -7.17 -11.42 -13.99
CA SER A 161 -7.13 -12.83 -13.60
C SER A 161 -7.44 -13.01 -12.10
N ASP A 162 -8.16 -14.08 -11.77
CA ASP A 162 -8.51 -14.38 -10.37
C ASP A 162 -7.27 -14.46 -9.47
N ASP A 163 -6.20 -15.10 -9.94
CA ASP A 163 -4.93 -15.22 -9.23
C ASP A 163 -4.30 -13.85 -8.90
N LEU A 164 -4.38 -12.89 -9.82
CA LEU A 164 -3.82 -11.57 -9.60
C LEU A 164 -4.70 -10.71 -8.70
N ILE A 165 -6.03 -10.81 -8.84
CA ILE A 165 -6.99 -10.16 -7.96
C ILE A 165 -6.85 -10.69 -6.53
N ASP A 166 -6.80 -12.01 -6.35
CA ASP A 166 -6.63 -12.64 -5.04
C ASP A 166 -5.30 -12.23 -4.38
N THR A 167 -4.23 -12.14 -5.17
CA THR A 167 -2.93 -11.62 -4.71
C THR A 167 -3.07 -10.16 -4.25
N GLY A 168 -3.70 -9.29 -5.03
CA GLY A 168 -3.91 -7.89 -4.68
C GLY A 168 -4.74 -7.72 -3.42
N LEU A 169 -5.85 -8.44 -3.29
CA LEU A 169 -6.70 -8.42 -2.11
C LEU A 169 -5.99 -8.98 -0.86
N MET A 170 -5.18 -10.03 -1.03
CA MET A 170 -4.33 -10.57 0.04
C MET A 170 -3.34 -9.51 0.53
N LEU A 171 -2.66 -8.80 -0.37
CA LEU A 171 -1.71 -7.73 -0.01
C LEU A 171 -2.42 -6.57 0.71
N MET A 172 -3.61 -6.16 0.24
CA MET A 172 -4.41 -5.13 0.92
C MET A 172 -4.81 -5.57 2.34
N ARG A 173 -5.18 -6.85 2.53
CA ARG A 173 -5.47 -7.41 3.85
C ARG A 173 -4.23 -7.42 4.75
N GLU A 174 -3.09 -7.86 4.24
CA GLU A 174 -1.82 -7.85 4.97
C GLU A 174 -1.45 -6.43 5.44
N THR A 175 -1.59 -5.44 4.54
CA THR A 175 -1.37 -4.02 4.88
C THR A 175 -2.35 -3.54 5.95
N GLY A 176 -3.62 -3.95 5.85
CA GLY A 176 -4.68 -3.45 6.73
C GLY A 176 -4.70 -4.05 8.13
N SER A 177 -4.15 -5.26 8.33
CA SER A 177 -4.34 -5.98 9.60
C SER A 177 -3.14 -6.77 10.12
N GLU A 178 -2.08 -6.96 9.32
CA GLU A 178 -1.05 -7.94 9.64
C GLU A 178 0.40 -7.41 9.58
N LEU A 179 0.59 -6.07 9.58
CA LEU A 179 1.95 -5.51 9.55
C LEU A 179 2.74 -5.92 10.78
N THR A 180 3.98 -6.36 10.57
CA THR A 180 4.88 -6.76 11.65
C THR A 180 5.47 -5.58 12.40
N ILE A 181 5.78 -4.48 11.70
CA ILE A 181 6.43 -3.28 12.25
C ILE A 181 7.65 -3.69 13.09
N ASP A 182 8.51 -4.49 12.47
CA ASP A 182 9.71 -5.00 13.10
C ASP A 182 10.66 -3.85 13.48
N PRO A 183 11.20 -3.78 14.71
CA PRO A 183 12.09 -2.69 15.15
C PRO A 183 13.32 -2.52 14.26
N ALA A 184 13.92 -3.61 13.79
CA ALA A 184 15.10 -3.52 12.92
C ALA A 184 14.73 -3.01 11.51
N ALA A 185 13.55 -3.36 10.99
CA ALA A 185 13.03 -2.79 9.75
C ALA A 185 12.72 -1.30 9.91
N VAL A 186 12.12 -0.89 11.02
CA VAL A 186 11.88 0.53 11.35
C VAL A 186 13.19 1.31 11.34
N ASP A 187 14.25 0.79 11.96
CA ASP A 187 15.54 1.48 12.03
C ASP A 187 16.21 1.60 10.66
N ARG A 188 16.08 0.59 9.78
CA ARG A 188 16.56 0.68 8.39
C ARG A 188 15.79 1.71 7.57
N GLU A 189 14.46 1.71 7.69
CA GLU A 189 13.59 2.59 6.92
C GLU A 189 13.74 4.06 7.32
N ARG A 190 14.08 4.34 8.57
CA ARG A 190 14.32 5.68 9.11
C ARG A 190 15.28 6.51 8.25
N GLY A 191 16.36 5.90 7.76
CA GLY A 191 17.33 6.56 6.88
C GLY A 191 16.72 6.98 5.54
N ILE A 192 15.84 6.16 4.97
CA ILE A 192 15.13 6.41 3.71
C ILE A 192 14.18 7.61 3.89
N ILE A 193 13.35 7.59 4.92
CA ILE A 193 12.39 8.67 5.22
C ILE A 193 13.12 9.99 5.49
N LEU A 194 14.22 9.96 6.24
CA LEU A 194 15.04 11.16 6.47
C LEU A 194 15.65 11.70 5.17
N SER A 195 16.03 10.82 4.25
CA SER A 195 16.54 11.22 2.93
C SER A 195 15.43 11.86 2.09
N GLU A 196 14.26 11.25 2.07
CA GLU A 196 13.08 11.79 1.39
C GLU A 196 12.66 13.15 1.97
N ARG A 197 12.63 13.28 3.31
CA ARG A 197 12.35 14.55 3.97
C ARG A 197 13.33 15.64 3.53
N ARG A 198 14.64 15.34 3.44
CA ARG A 198 15.64 16.29 2.94
C ARG A 198 15.39 16.68 1.48
N ALA A 199 15.02 15.72 0.64
CA ALA A 199 14.71 15.98 -0.77
C ALA A 199 13.45 16.85 -0.94
N ARG A 200 12.47 16.72 -0.04
CA ARG A 200 11.25 17.53 -0.03
C ARG A 200 11.42 18.90 0.63
N ASP A 201 12.50 19.15 1.38
CA ASP A 201 12.77 20.43 2.04
C ASP A 201 13.23 21.50 1.03
N THR A 202 12.32 21.89 0.17
CA THR A 202 12.51 22.93 -0.85
C THR A 202 12.02 24.28 -0.36
N TYR A 203 12.44 25.35 -1.06
CA TYR A 203 11.93 26.69 -0.76
C TYR A 203 10.40 26.75 -0.97
N GLN A 204 9.86 26.02 -1.94
CA GLN A 204 8.42 25.96 -2.20
C GLN A 204 7.67 25.39 -0.99
N LEU A 205 8.16 24.27 -0.41
CA LEU A 205 7.54 23.67 0.77
C LEU A 205 7.61 24.62 1.97
N ARG A 206 8.75 25.25 2.21
CA ARG A 206 8.91 26.21 3.31
C ARG A 206 7.97 27.40 3.14
N ASN A 207 7.89 27.97 1.94
CA ASN A 207 6.98 29.05 1.63
C ASN A 207 5.50 28.65 1.79
N LEU A 208 5.15 27.41 1.40
CA LEU A 208 3.80 26.88 1.63
C LEU A 208 3.48 26.79 3.13
N ILE A 209 4.42 26.29 3.95
CA ILE A 209 4.25 26.18 5.40
C ILE A 209 4.04 27.59 6.03
N ASP A 210 4.90 28.55 5.67
CA ASP A 210 4.79 29.93 6.14
C ASP A 210 3.45 30.56 5.72
N GLN A 211 3.01 30.29 4.51
CA GLN A 211 1.74 30.78 3.98
C GLN A 211 0.54 30.15 4.72
N LEU A 212 0.59 28.84 5.01
CA LEU A 212 -0.44 28.16 5.78
C LEU A 212 -0.49 28.67 7.23
N ASP A 213 0.67 28.89 7.86
CA ASP A 213 0.73 29.43 9.23
C ASP A 213 0.15 30.85 9.31
N PHE A 214 0.44 31.66 8.28
CA PHE A 214 -0.10 33.03 8.20
C PHE A 214 -1.60 33.05 7.94
N GLN A 215 -2.08 32.29 6.94
CA GLN A 215 -3.49 32.31 6.51
C GLN A 215 -4.40 31.54 7.45
N MET A 216 -3.89 30.49 8.09
CA MET A 216 -4.63 29.57 8.96
C MET A 216 -4.10 29.63 10.40
N LYS A 217 -3.85 30.85 10.86
CA LYS A 217 -3.28 31.08 12.19
C LYS A 217 -4.10 30.41 13.30
N GLY A 218 -3.43 29.62 14.13
CA GLY A 218 -4.06 28.85 15.20
C GLY A 218 -4.67 27.52 14.77
N MET A 219 -4.64 27.18 13.47
CA MET A 219 -4.99 25.85 12.97
C MET A 219 -3.75 24.97 12.93
N THR A 220 -3.95 23.67 13.05
CA THR A 220 -2.85 22.69 13.11
C THR A 220 -2.21 22.36 11.76
N VAL A 221 -2.78 22.81 10.64
CA VAL A 221 -2.41 22.38 9.30
C VAL A 221 -0.94 22.65 8.97
N ALA A 222 -0.41 23.84 9.31
CA ALA A 222 1.00 24.18 9.06
C ALA A 222 1.97 23.27 9.83
N ASN A 223 1.52 22.74 10.99
CA ASN A 223 2.28 21.87 11.85
C ASN A 223 2.03 20.37 11.61
N ARG A 224 1.26 20.00 10.58
CA ARG A 224 0.89 18.62 10.26
C ARG A 224 1.22 18.24 8.82
N ILE A 225 2.27 18.83 8.25
CA ILE A 225 2.77 18.39 6.94
C ILE A 225 3.19 16.90 7.05
N PRO A 226 2.69 16.00 6.19
CA PRO A 226 2.85 14.55 6.36
C PRO A 226 4.30 14.06 6.44
N VAL A 227 5.25 14.78 5.82
CA VAL A 227 6.67 14.43 5.88
C VAL A 227 7.25 14.50 7.31
N GLY A 228 6.54 15.14 8.24
CA GLY A 228 6.86 15.18 9.65
C GLY A 228 8.10 15.97 10.05
N THR A 229 8.56 15.74 11.27
CA THR A 229 9.75 16.39 11.82
C THR A 229 10.94 15.43 11.88
N GLU A 230 12.13 15.98 11.66
CA GLU A 230 13.38 15.21 11.72
C GLU A 230 13.59 14.56 13.08
N GLU A 231 13.25 15.28 14.16
CA GLU A 231 13.39 14.81 15.54
C GLU A 231 12.54 13.56 15.78
N VAL A 232 11.24 13.60 15.48
CA VAL A 232 10.33 12.46 15.68
C VAL A 232 10.76 11.29 14.81
N ILE A 233 11.06 11.51 13.52
CA ILE A 233 11.50 10.43 12.63
C ILE A 233 12.78 9.77 13.16
N LYS A 234 13.74 10.52 13.72
CA LYS A 234 14.99 9.97 14.26
C LYS A 234 14.79 9.16 15.54
N THR A 235 13.84 9.55 16.39
CA THR A 235 13.79 9.07 17.77
C THR A 235 12.61 8.16 18.08
N ALA A 236 11.52 8.21 17.31
CA ALA A 236 10.33 7.44 17.59
C ALA A 236 10.61 5.92 17.56
N PRO A 237 10.32 5.18 18.63
CA PRO A 237 10.48 3.73 18.66
C PRO A 237 9.38 3.03 17.84
N ALA A 238 9.64 1.81 17.38
CA ALA A 238 8.66 0.98 16.68
C ALA A 238 7.32 0.83 17.41
N ALA A 239 7.36 0.84 18.75
CA ALA A 239 6.14 0.79 19.57
C ALA A 239 5.17 1.97 19.31
N ARG A 240 5.69 3.16 18.96
CA ARG A 240 4.84 4.31 18.60
C ARG A 240 4.15 4.12 17.24
N LEU A 241 4.86 3.52 16.29
CA LEU A 241 4.27 3.14 15.00
C LEU A 241 3.21 2.05 15.20
N ARG A 242 3.49 1.05 16.05
CA ARG A 242 2.53 0.01 16.42
C ARG A 242 1.27 0.60 17.05
N ASP A 243 1.40 1.52 18.00
CA ASP A 243 0.27 2.21 18.64
C ASP A 243 -0.61 2.95 17.61
N LEU A 244 0.03 3.67 16.66
CA LEU A 244 -0.69 4.36 15.58
C LEU A 244 -1.42 3.36 14.66
N TYR A 245 -0.74 2.27 14.29
CA TYR A 245 -1.32 1.22 13.47
C TYR A 245 -2.53 0.58 14.15
N ASP A 246 -2.40 0.09 15.36
CA ASP A 246 -3.44 -0.61 16.10
C ASP A 246 -4.68 0.29 16.36
N ARG A 247 -4.45 1.61 16.48
CA ARG A 247 -5.51 2.60 16.71
C ARG A 247 -6.28 2.94 15.45
N TYR A 248 -5.62 3.05 14.30
CA TYR A 248 -6.20 3.65 13.12
C TYR A 248 -6.37 2.70 11.94
N TYR A 249 -5.59 1.63 11.82
CA TYR A 249 -5.75 0.64 10.77
C TYR A 249 -6.82 -0.38 11.16
N ARG A 250 -8.06 0.10 11.12
CA ARG A 250 -9.24 -0.61 11.57
C ARG A 250 -10.21 -0.76 10.41
N PRO A 251 -10.95 -1.90 10.32
CA PRO A 251 -11.91 -2.11 9.24
C PRO A 251 -12.91 -0.96 9.07
N GLU A 252 -13.45 -0.43 10.17
CA GLU A 252 -14.43 0.66 10.16
C GLU A 252 -13.85 2.00 9.67
N ARG A 253 -12.53 2.11 9.57
CA ARG A 253 -11.81 3.26 8.98
C ARG A 253 -11.28 2.98 7.58
N ALA A 254 -11.43 1.74 7.10
CA ALA A 254 -10.95 1.30 5.81
C ALA A 254 -12.05 1.38 4.74
N THR A 255 -11.64 1.76 3.55
CA THR A 255 -12.47 1.72 2.36
C THR A 255 -11.67 1.11 1.22
N LEU A 256 -12.20 0.07 0.60
CA LEU A 256 -11.63 -0.55 -0.60
C LEU A 256 -12.44 -0.11 -1.83
N VAL A 257 -11.72 0.38 -2.84
CA VAL A 257 -12.29 0.74 -4.14
C VAL A 257 -11.63 -0.06 -5.24
#